data_adfea46a682658e2db55f67c474b2751
#
_entry.id   adfea46a682658e2db55f67c474b2751
#
_cell.length_a   1.000
_cell.length_b   1.000
_cell.length_c   1.000
_cell.angle_alpha   90.00
_cell.angle_beta   90.00
_cell.angle_gamma   90.00
#
_symmetry.space_group_name_H-M   'P 1'
#
loop_
_entity.id
_entity.type
_entity.pdbx_description
1 polymer ?
#
loop_
_entity_poly.entity_id
_entity_poly.type
_entity_poly.pdbx_seq_one_letter_code
_entity_poly.pdbx_strand_id
1 'polypeptide(L)'
;MKKFLLIIIFNLIIVSNSMATEQLKYETLDVNKVYEIRKYSDRLVIETELSNQNSSFRKLFNYISGSNENNQEIKMTAPVTQIEKNGNMTMQFYLPSEFDENNTPSPSNSEVKVLNMKGGYFAAITYSGRASDKNFFKHKEILENQLKEDKI
;
A
#
# COMPACT_ATOMS: atom_id res chain seq x y z
N MET A 1 32.63 59.67 -4.88
CA MET A 1 32.50 58.40 -5.60
C MET A 1 31.89 57.35 -4.64
N LYS A 2 30.59 57.02 -4.80
CA LYS A 2 29.89 56.02 -3.96
C LYS A 2 30.15 54.64 -4.56
N LYS A 3 30.85 53.76 -3.80
CA LYS A 3 31.03 52.36 -4.20
C LYS A 3 29.76 51.60 -3.88
N PHE A 4 29.06 51.12 -4.91
CA PHE A 4 27.94 50.17 -4.76
C PHE A 4 28.50 48.76 -4.55
N LEU A 5 28.24 48.17 -3.38
CA LEU A 5 28.56 46.80 -3.09
C LEU A 5 27.40 45.94 -3.60
N LEU A 6 27.61 45.19 -4.69
CA LEU A 6 26.66 44.25 -5.24
C LEU A 6 26.74 42.95 -4.42
N ILE A 7 25.72 42.71 -3.53
CA ILE A 7 25.61 41.46 -2.80
C ILE A 7 24.80 40.50 -3.68
N ILE A 8 25.46 39.53 -4.29
CA ILE A 8 24.82 38.41 -4.98
C ILE A 8 24.41 37.41 -3.93
N ILE A 9 23.09 37.36 -3.57
CA ILE A 9 22.52 36.30 -2.73
C ILE A 9 22.30 35.09 -3.63
N PHE A 10 23.21 34.12 -3.54
CA PHE A 10 23.02 32.82 -4.18
C PHE A 10 22.01 32.01 -3.36
N ASN A 11 20.72 32.03 -3.76
CA ASN A 11 19.68 31.16 -3.18
C ASN A 11 19.96 29.71 -3.63
N LEU A 12 20.63 28.94 -2.78
CA LEU A 12 20.76 27.52 -2.93
C LEU A 12 19.39 26.89 -2.58
N ILE A 13 18.55 26.68 -3.59
CA ILE A 13 17.32 25.90 -3.44
C ILE A 13 17.75 24.45 -3.25
N ILE A 14 17.82 23.99 -1.99
CA ILE A 14 17.93 22.58 -1.67
C ILE A 14 16.56 21.98 -1.97
N VAL A 15 16.40 21.42 -3.15
CA VAL A 15 15.26 20.56 -3.47
C VAL A 15 15.46 19.28 -2.66
N SER A 16 14.88 19.25 -1.47
CA SER A 16 14.73 18.01 -0.72
C SER A 16 13.77 17.15 -1.52
N ASN A 17 14.30 16.18 -2.27
CA ASN A 17 13.49 15.09 -2.80
C ASN A 17 12.99 14.27 -1.59
N SER A 18 11.94 14.73 -0.95
CA SER A 18 11.12 13.90 -0.10
C SER A 18 10.54 12.81 -1.01
N MET A 19 11.13 11.62 -0.98
CA MET A 19 10.62 10.46 -1.69
C MET A 19 9.30 10.07 -1.01
N ALA A 20 8.21 10.66 -1.47
CA ALA A 20 6.88 10.30 -1.00
C ALA A 20 6.65 8.81 -1.30
N THR A 21 6.22 8.07 -0.28
CA THR A 21 5.81 6.67 -0.45
C THR A 21 4.72 6.58 -1.50
N GLU A 22 4.90 5.74 -2.53
CA GLU A 22 3.90 5.55 -3.57
C GLU A 22 2.61 5.01 -2.96
N GLN A 23 1.50 5.67 -3.26
CA GLN A 23 0.16 5.27 -2.82
C GLN A 23 -0.53 4.46 -3.91
N LEU A 24 -1.25 3.42 -3.49
CA LEU A 24 -2.09 2.65 -4.40
C LEU A 24 -3.17 3.56 -4.99
N LYS A 25 -3.11 3.76 -6.32
CA LYS A 25 -4.05 4.62 -7.04
C LYS A 25 -5.38 3.91 -7.27
N TYR A 26 -6.45 4.67 -7.17
CA TYR A 26 -7.81 4.23 -7.50
C TYR A 26 -8.63 5.39 -8.06
N GLU A 27 -9.69 5.04 -8.75
CA GLU A 27 -10.73 5.95 -9.20
C GLU A 27 -11.92 5.85 -8.25
N THR A 28 -12.36 6.97 -7.69
CA THR A 28 -13.58 7.03 -6.88
C THR A 28 -14.77 7.19 -7.81
N LEU A 29 -15.69 6.23 -7.77
CA LEU A 29 -16.88 6.21 -8.63
C LEU A 29 -18.11 6.76 -7.94
N ASP A 30 -18.25 6.50 -6.65
CA ASP A 30 -19.36 6.96 -5.83
C ASP A 30 -18.92 7.16 -4.38
N VAL A 31 -19.58 8.08 -3.68
CA VAL A 31 -19.29 8.39 -2.27
C VAL A 31 -20.60 8.68 -1.55
N ASN A 32 -20.81 7.99 -0.44
CA ASN A 32 -21.87 8.32 0.50
C ASN A 32 -21.31 8.62 1.91
N LYS A 33 -22.16 8.71 2.91
CA LYS A 33 -21.73 9.05 4.28
C LYS A 33 -20.99 7.93 5.00
N VAL A 34 -21.10 6.69 4.52
CA VAL A 34 -20.57 5.48 5.17
C VAL A 34 -19.39 4.91 4.41
N TYR A 35 -19.49 4.84 3.08
CA TYR A 35 -18.46 4.23 2.24
C TYR A 35 -18.28 4.98 0.92
N GLU A 36 -17.25 4.60 0.19
CA GLU A 36 -17.02 4.98 -1.20
C GLU A 36 -16.82 3.73 -2.07
N ILE A 37 -17.25 3.81 -3.33
CA ILE A 37 -16.97 2.79 -4.34
C ILE A 37 -15.70 3.20 -5.08
N ARG A 38 -14.70 2.34 -5.01
CA ARG A 38 -13.40 2.52 -5.62
C ARG A 38 -13.17 1.49 -6.72
N LYS A 39 -12.57 1.94 -7.83
CA LYS A 39 -12.09 1.07 -8.89
C LYS A 39 -10.56 1.03 -8.85
N TYR A 40 -9.99 -0.15 -8.77
CA TYR A 40 -8.56 -0.40 -8.79
C TYR A 40 -8.16 -1.12 -10.08
N SER A 41 -6.94 -0.84 -10.57
CA SER A 41 -6.29 -1.63 -11.62
C SER A 41 -5.58 -2.84 -11.04
N ASP A 42 -5.23 -3.81 -11.91
CA ASP A 42 -4.35 -4.94 -11.53
C ASP A 42 -3.02 -4.41 -10.98
N ARG A 43 -2.51 -5.07 -9.95
CA ARG A 43 -1.23 -4.71 -9.30
C ARG A 43 -0.51 -5.94 -8.78
N LEU A 44 0.81 -5.92 -8.88
CA LEU A 44 1.62 -6.92 -8.21
C LEU A 44 1.72 -6.63 -6.71
N VAL A 45 1.67 -7.70 -5.94
CA VAL A 45 1.88 -7.70 -4.49
C VAL A 45 2.86 -8.78 -4.12
N ILE A 46 3.54 -8.58 -2.99
CA ILE A 46 4.17 -9.66 -2.25
C ILE A 46 3.30 -10.02 -1.07
N GLU A 47 3.12 -11.31 -0.84
CA GLU A 47 2.22 -11.86 0.17
C GLU A 47 2.92 -12.87 1.06
N THR A 48 2.58 -12.90 2.34
CA THR A 48 2.93 -13.97 3.28
C THR A 48 1.77 -14.26 4.23
N GLU A 49 1.72 -15.45 4.82
CA GLU A 49 0.72 -15.78 5.85
C GLU A 49 0.91 -14.90 7.08
N LEU A 50 -0.21 -14.46 7.67
CA LEU A 50 -0.24 -13.65 8.87
C LEU A 50 -0.26 -14.54 10.12
N SER A 51 0.89 -15.11 10.47
CA SER A 51 1.05 -15.87 11.72
C SER A 51 1.24 -14.96 12.93
N ASN A 52 2.00 -13.90 12.75
CA ASN A 52 2.24 -12.81 13.70
C ASN A 52 2.53 -11.54 12.93
N GLN A 53 1.91 -10.42 13.31
CA GLN A 53 1.98 -9.16 12.56
C GLN A 53 3.43 -8.68 12.35
N ASN A 54 4.25 -8.71 13.41
CA ASN A 54 5.64 -8.25 13.32
C ASN A 54 6.52 -9.18 12.47
N SER A 55 6.35 -10.51 12.60
CA SER A 55 7.13 -11.48 11.82
C SER A 55 6.75 -11.45 10.35
N SER A 56 5.44 -11.37 10.03
CA SER A 56 4.95 -11.29 8.65
C SER A 56 5.38 -10.00 7.98
N PHE A 57 5.27 -8.87 8.68
CA PHE A 57 5.79 -7.59 8.18
C PHE A 57 7.30 -7.69 7.88
N ARG A 58 8.09 -8.28 8.78
CA ARG A 58 9.54 -8.41 8.59
C ARG A 58 9.90 -9.26 7.38
N LYS A 59 9.17 -10.34 7.10
CA LYS A 59 9.39 -11.17 5.92
C LYS A 59 9.24 -10.36 4.62
N LEU A 60 8.14 -9.60 4.51
CA LEU A 60 7.88 -8.73 3.37
C LEU A 60 8.88 -7.57 3.29
N PHE A 61 9.22 -6.99 4.44
CA PHE A 61 10.19 -5.90 4.50
C PHE A 61 11.59 -6.36 4.07
N ASN A 62 12.02 -7.55 4.47
CA ASN A 62 13.30 -8.12 4.03
C ASN A 62 13.34 -8.28 2.50
N TYR A 63 12.24 -8.75 1.88
CA TYR A 63 12.17 -8.85 0.42
C TYR A 63 12.42 -7.51 -0.26
N ILE A 64 11.71 -6.44 0.15
CA ILE A 64 11.91 -5.12 -0.45
C ILE A 64 13.25 -4.47 -0.08
N SER A 65 13.90 -4.94 0.98
CA SER A 65 15.26 -4.51 1.38
C SER A 65 16.39 -5.31 0.70
N GLY A 66 16.08 -6.10 -0.32
CA GLY A 66 17.06 -6.81 -1.13
C GLY A 66 17.17 -8.32 -0.88
N SER A 67 16.31 -8.93 0.00
CA SER A 67 16.26 -10.39 0.12
C SER A 67 15.47 -11.03 -1.03
N ASN A 68 15.92 -10.78 -2.25
CA ASN A 68 15.41 -11.30 -3.50
C ASN A 68 16.57 -11.72 -4.42
N GLU A 69 16.28 -12.41 -5.50
CA GLU A 69 17.31 -13.00 -6.38
C GLU A 69 18.29 -11.99 -6.96
N ASN A 70 17.87 -10.74 -7.12
CA ASN A 70 18.68 -9.67 -7.70
C ASN A 70 19.40 -8.82 -6.64
N ASN A 71 19.22 -9.09 -5.34
CA ASN A 71 19.62 -8.21 -4.23
C ASN A 71 19.17 -6.75 -4.44
N GLN A 72 18.00 -6.58 -5.06
CA GLN A 72 17.43 -5.29 -5.45
C GLN A 72 16.63 -4.69 -4.32
N GLU A 73 16.94 -3.44 -3.95
CA GLU A 73 16.08 -2.64 -3.09
C GLU A 73 14.85 -2.17 -3.87
N ILE A 74 13.67 -2.35 -3.28
CA ILE A 74 12.38 -1.95 -3.82
C ILE A 74 11.76 -0.93 -2.87
N LYS A 75 11.28 0.18 -3.39
CA LYS A 75 10.68 1.24 -2.57
C LYS A 75 9.42 0.75 -1.87
N MET A 76 9.27 1.13 -0.60
CA MET A 76 8.03 0.86 0.14
C MET A 76 6.85 1.60 -0.49
N THR A 77 5.72 0.93 -0.60
CA THR A 77 4.45 1.53 -1.02
C THR A 77 3.42 1.51 0.12
N ALA A 78 2.31 2.17 -0.07
CA ALA A 78 1.16 2.14 0.84
C ALA A 78 -0.13 1.88 0.04
N PRO A 79 -1.11 1.22 0.65
CA PRO A 79 -1.17 0.72 2.03
C PRO A 79 -0.51 -0.65 2.22
N VAL A 80 -0.26 -1.05 3.47
CA VAL A 80 -0.09 -2.46 3.83
C VAL A 80 -1.48 -3.05 4.02
N THR A 81 -1.76 -4.18 3.37
CA THR A 81 -3.06 -4.82 3.45
C THR A 81 -3.01 -6.15 4.19
N GLN A 82 -4.12 -6.49 4.83
CA GLN A 82 -4.37 -7.80 5.40
C GLN A 82 -5.65 -8.34 4.77
N ILE A 83 -5.59 -9.57 4.27
CA ILE A 83 -6.69 -10.19 3.53
C ILE A 83 -7.00 -11.55 4.14
N GLU A 84 -8.28 -11.84 4.33
CA GLU A 84 -8.76 -13.17 4.68
C GLU A 84 -9.01 -13.98 3.39
N LYS A 85 -8.35 -15.13 3.28
CA LYS A 85 -8.55 -16.09 2.20
C LYS A 85 -8.79 -17.47 2.80
N ASN A 86 -9.98 -18.03 2.59
CA ASN A 86 -10.34 -19.39 3.04
C ASN A 86 -10.07 -19.62 4.55
N GLY A 87 -10.35 -18.63 5.38
CA GLY A 87 -10.13 -18.68 6.83
C GLY A 87 -8.70 -18.39 7.29
N ASN A 88 -7.77 -18.17 6.36
CA ASN A 88 -6.40 -17.77 6.67
C ASN A 88 -6.20 -16.29 6.40
N MET A 89 -5.53 -15.61 7.31
CA MET A 89 -5.13 -14.22 7.12
C MET A 89 -3.77 -14.16 6.41
N THR A 90 -3.65 -13.26 5.45
CA THR A 90 -2.39 -12.94 4.78
C THR A 90 -2.06 -11.46 4.92
N MET A 91 -0.78 -11.11 4.84
CA MET A 91 -0.30 -9.73 4.77
C MET A 91 0.30 -9.48 3.40
N GLN A 92 0.05 -8.30 2.85
CA GLN A 92 0.52 -7.93 1.52
C GLN A 92 1.14 -6.54 1.52
N PHE A 93 2.23 -6.41 0.73
CA PHE A 93 2.75 -5.12 0.27
C PHE A 93 2.52 -5.03 -1.24
N TYR A 94 2.03 -3.91 -1.70
CA TYR A 94 1.97 -3.61 -3.13
C TYR A 94 3.39 -3.30 -3.65
N LEU A 95 3.72 -3.77 -4.84
CA LEU A 95 4.96 -3.35 -5.50
C LEU A 95 4.75 -1.99 -6.19
N PRO A 96 5.80 -1.16 -6.32
CA PRO A 96 5.75 0.06 -7.12
C PRO A 96 5.22 -0.19 -8.53
N SER A 97 4.59 0.82 -9.13
CA SER A 97 3.94 0.69 -10.44
C SER A 97 4.89 0.39 -11.60
N GLU A 98 6.19 0.53 -11.39
CA GLU A 98 7.24 0.19 -12.35
C GLU A 98 7.50 -1.33 -12.45
N PHE A 99 6.97 -2.14 -11.51
CA PHE A 99 7.14 -3.59 -11.52
C PHE A 99 5.99 -4.29 -12.26
N ASP A 100 6.37 -5.27 -13.07
CA ASP A 100 5.49 -6.22 -13.75
C ASP A 100 5.98 -7.67 -13.55
N GLU A 101 5.29 -8.65 -14.14
CA GLU A 101 5.64 -10.07 -14.00
C GLU A 101 7.01 -10.43 -14.59
N ASN A 102 7.56 -9.60 -15.49
CA ASN A 102 8.83 -9.87 -16.18
C ASN A 102 10.05 -9.29 -15.44
N ASN A 103 9.85 -8.22 -14.67
CA ASN A 103 10.95 -7.51 -14.02
C ASN A 103 10.94 -7.62 -12.47
N THR A 104 9.97 -8.33 -11.90
CA THR A 104 9.86 -8.53 -10.45
C THR A 104 10.79 -9.67 -10.02
N PRO A 105 11.77 -9.41 -9.13
CA PRO A 105 12.70 -10.44 -8.69
C PRO A 105 12.02 -11.50 -7.81
N SER A 106 12.43 -12.76 -7.92
CA SER A 106 11.91 -13.83 -7.09
C SER A 106 12.34 -13.68 -5.63
N PRO A 107 11.44 -13.96 -4.65
CA PRO A 107 11.79 -13.93 -3.25
C PRO A 107 12.83 -14.98 -2.88
N SER A 108 13.83 -14.62 -2.06
CA SER A 108 14.77 -15.58 -1.47
C SER A 108 14.13 -16.42 -0.35
N ASN A 109 13.02 -15.94 0.22
CA ASN A 109 12.26 -16.64 1.25
C ASN A 109 11.03 -17.31 0.62
N SER A 110 10.94 -18.65 0.73
CA SER A 110 9.83 -19.45 0.18
C SER A 110 8.45 -19.15 0.79
N GLU A 111 8.38 -18.50 1.96
CA GLU A 111 7.13 -18.06 2.59
C GLU A 111 6.59 -16.74 2.01
N VAL A 112 7.37 -16.06 1.18
CA VAL A 112 6.96 -14.85 0.46
C VAL A 112 6.61 -15.23 -0.97
N LYS A 113 5.47 -14.79 -1.46
CA LYS A 113 4.99 -15.05 -2.83
C LYS A 113 4.74 -13.75 -3.56
N VAL A 114 5.11 -13.69 -4.83
CA VAL A 114 4.71 -12.61 -5.74
C VAL A 114 3.40 -13.02 -6.40
N LEU A 115 2.39 -12.16 -6.35
CA LEU A 115 1.07 -12.43 -6.89
C LEU A 115 0.54 -11.23 -7.69
N ASN A 116 -0.25 -11.50 -8.71
CA ASN A 116 -1.00 -10.48 -9.43
C ASN A 116 -2.39 -10.36 -8.79
N MET A 117 -2.60 -9.26 -8.05
CA MET A 117 -3.91 -8.89 -7.51
C MET A 117 -4.75 -8.27 -8.61
N LYS A 118 -5.86 -8.94 -8.91
CA LYS A 118 -6.83 -8.41 -9.86
C LYS A 118 -7.50 -7.16 -9.32
N GLY A 119 -7.54 -6.15 -10.16
CA GLY A 119 -8.32 -4.95 -9.93
C GLY A 119 -9.82 -5.24 -9.95
N GLY A 120 -10.61 -4.19 -9.86
CA GLY A 120 -12.07 -4.31 -9.86
C GLY A 120 -12.72 -3.23 -9.02
N TYR A 121 -13.97 -3.48 -8.63
CA TYR A 121 -14.76 -2.56 -7.83
C TYR A 121 -14.79 -3.00 -6.38
N PHE A 122 -14.56 -2.04 -5.47
CA PHE A 122 -14.49 -2.29 -4.05
C PHE A 122 -15.28 -1.24 -3.29
N ALA A 123 -16.05 -1.66 -2.31
CA ALA A 123 -16.60 -0.75 -1.32
C ALA A 123 -15.57 -0.55 -0.21
N ALA A 124 -15.30 0.69 0.13
CA ALA A 124 -14.29 1.07 1.12
C ALA A 124 -14.87 1.97 2.20
N ILE A 125 -14.74 1.55 3.46
CA ILE A 125 -15.05 2.38 4.62
C ILE A 125 -13.77 2.88 5.26
N THR A 126 -13.71 4.19 5.55
CA THR A 126 -12.60 4.78 6.31
C THR A 126 -13.06 5.05 7.73
N TYR A 127 -12.28 4.59 8.69
CA TYR A 127 -12.60 4.79 10.11
C TYR A 127 -11.35 5.08 10.92
N SER A 128 -11.54 5.65 12.11
CA SER A 128 -10.49 6.01 13.04
C SER A 128 -10.45 5.07 14.24
N GLY A 129 -9.42 5.22 15.07
CA GLY A 129 -9.26 4.48 16.31
C GLY A 129 -8.12 3.47 16.25
N ARG A 130 -8.02 2.63 17.29
CA ARG A 130 -6.95 1.62 17.41
C ARG A 130 -7.16 0.51 16.37
N ALA A 131 -6.09 0.10 15.70
CA ALA A 131 -6.06 -1.10 14.87
C ALA A 131 -6.22 -2.34 15.76
N SER A 132 -7.44 -2.86 15.84
CA SER A 132 -7.80 -4.06 16.61
C SER A 132 -8.92 -4.80 15.90
N ASP A 133 -8.99 -6.12 16.11
CA ASP A 133 -10.04 -6.97 15.53
C ASP A 133 -11.44 -6.46 15.86
N LYS A 134 -11.66 -6.05 17.12
CA LYS A 134 -12.94 -5.48 17.56
C LYS A 134 -13.34 -4.25 16.71
N ASN A 135 -12.40 -3.34 16.44
CA ASN A 135 -12.67 -2.14 15.65
C ASN A 135 -12.89 -2.49 14.18
N PHE A 136 -12.11 -3.43 13.66
CA PHE A 136 -12.25 -3.92 12.29
C PHE A 136 -13.61 -4.58 12.07
N PHE A 137 -14.00 -5.57 12.88
CA PHE A 137 -15.27 -6.28 12.72
C PHE A 137 -16.48 -5.37 12.89
N LYS A 138 -16.42 -4.40 13.83
CA LYS A 138 -17.47 -3.39 13.97
C LYS A 138 -17.70 -2.61 12.66
N HIS A 139 -16.64 -2.14 12.01
CA HIS A 139 -16.77 -1.33 10.79
C HIS A 139 -17.06 -2.19 9.55
N LYS A 140 -16.59 -3.44 9.53
CA LYS A 140 -16.99 -4.41 8.52
C LYS A 140 -18.51 -4.63 8.55
N GLU A 141 -19.09 -4.85 9.74
CA GLU A 141 -20.54 -5.02 9.90
C GLU A 141 -21.33 -3.75 9.45
N ILE A 142 -20.85 -2.57 9.81
CA ILE A 142 -21.46 -1.30 9.36
C ILE A 142 -21.47 -1.22 7.83
N LEU A 143 -20.35 -1.54 7.18
CA LEU A 143 -20.23 -1.53 5.73
C LEU A 143 -21.18 -2.56 5.09
N GLU A 144 -21.16 -3.79 5.57
CA GLU A 144 -21.99 -4.88 5.01
C GLU A 144 -23.50 -4.59 5.15
N ASN A 145 -23.91 -4.00 6.28
CA ASN A 145 -25.31 -3.63 6.48
C ASN A 145 -25.72 -2.50 5.54
N GLN A 146 -24.87 -1.47 5.38
CA GLN A 146 -25.17 -0.37 4.47
C GLN A 146 -25.25 -0.83 3.01
N LEU A 147 -24.33 -1.71 2.57
CA LEU A 147 -24.36 -2.27 1.21
C LEU A 147 -25.65 -3.05 0.95
N LYS A 148 -26.15 -3.82 1.95
CA LYS A 148 -27.44 -4.53 1.84
C LYS A 148 -28.63 -3.56 1.72
N GLU A 149 -28.64 -2.48 2.52
CA GLU A 149 -29.66 -1.44 2.44
C GLU A 149 -29.66 -0.77 1.07
N ASP A 150 -28.48 -0.49 0.52
CA ASP A 150 -28.29 0.14 -0.79
C ASP A 150 -28.46 -0.84 -1.97
N LYS A 151 -28.67 -2.14 -1.69
CA LYS A 151 -28.84 -3.24 -2.67
C LYS A 151 -27.63 -3.43 -3.61
N ILE A 152 -26.45 -3.27 -3.05
CA ILE A 152 -25.16 -3.50 -3.71
C ILE A 152 -24.58 -4.87 -3.29
#